data_d736f469b3b76447cd55a8f74c865e29
#
_entry.id   d736f469b3b76447cd55a8f74c865e29
#
_cell.length_a   1.000
_cell.length_b   1.000
_cell.length_c   1.000
_cell.angle_alpha   90.00
_cell.angle_beta   90.00
_cell.angle_gamma   90.00
#
_symmetry.space_group_name_H-M   'P 1'
#
loop_
_entity.id
_entity.type
_entity.pdbx_description
1 polymer ?
#
loop_
_entity_poly.entity_id
_entity_poly.type
_entity_poly.pdbx_seq_one_letter_code
_entity_poly.pdbx_strand_id
1 'polypeptide(L)'
;MEIKRPKNFFGEDIPLTVFISEEQLHNKECIKVYGKYFEDTGIFNVFPNELSDRGEYLGDVFPEGSTPSANGFCGVINNDEIEFYWSGEKIVTESYGLYQSIFSRNKGILETDVMKKKCAVIIGCGSVGSLVAMELARAGVEKYVLCDADTLEYHNVCRHQCGIEDVGDLKVNALKRKILNINPKANVKTFGGIIQNIPKEILDEMCTPYETIFVGCGDNRTADVYANKIAIYFDAAFISIGFWERAYAGEIFYHIPHKNMPCYKCALGSGDLSGRVEANHHIYSNQEDVESVKFEPGISVDINFITSIGIKLIIDILNSTNEGYIPRLLNNLKQYTLVCNTSDPAIGGEMVEIFSYPLQVTTSLVVGFGKDCSGECSYELEEK
;
A
#
# COMPACT_ATOMS: atom_id res chain seq x y z
N MET A 1 8.01 -20.54 -33.44
CA MET A 1 7.01 -19.50 -33.79
C MET A 1 7.42 -18.87 -35.12
N GLU A 2 6.58 -18.91 -36.14
CA GLU A 2 6.87 -18.26 -37.41
C GLU A 2 6.42 -16.79 -37.29
N ILE A 3 7.37 -15.92 -36.89
CA ILE A 3 7.10 -14.50 -36.69
C ILE A 3 7.21 -13.79 -38.05
N LYS A 4 6.17 -13.10 -38.49
CA LYS A 4 6.19 -12.26 -39.66
C LYS A 4 6.53 -10.83 -39.27
N ARG A 5 7.39 -10.16 -40.05
CA ARG A 5 7.60 -8.71 -39.91
C ARG A 5 6.28 -7.98 -40.21
N PRO A 6 5.85 -7.08 -39.31
CA PRO A 6 4.65 -6.29 -39.56
C PRO A 6 4.92 -5.27 -40.64
N LYS A 7 3.87 -4.90 -41.36
CA LYS A 7 3.92 -3.89 -42.43
C LYS A 7 3.03 -2.71 -42.07
N ASN A 8 3.47 -1.51 -42.36
CA ASN A 8 2.66 -0.33 -42.26
C ASN A 8 1.56 -0.30 -43.33
N PHE A 9 0.70 0.72 -43.31
CA PHE A 9 -0.40 0.89 -44.26
C PHE A 9 0.08 0.93 -45.73
N PHE A 10 1.32 1.35 -45.98
CA PHE A 10 1.92 1.45 -47.31
C PHE A 10 2.64 0.16 -47.77
N GLY A 11 2.62 -0.88 -46.92
CA GLY A 11 3.27 -2.17 -47.23
C GLY A 11 4.77 -2.21 -46.91
N GLU A 12 5.31 -1.19 -46.25
CA GLU A 12 6.70 -1.14 -45.84
C GLU A 12 6.89 -1.87 -44.50
N ASP A 13 8.03 -2.52 -44.32
CA ASP A 13 8.35 -3.25 -43.08
C ASP A 13 8.51 -2.30 -41.88
N ILE A 14 7.83 -2.59 -40.78
CA ILE A 14 7.99 -1.89 -39.54
C ILE A 14 9.29 -2.40 -38.88
N PRO A 15 10.16 -1.51 -38.35
CA PRO A 15 11.35 -1.91 -37.63
C PRO A 15 11.00 -2.75 -36.38
N LEU A 16 11.78 -3.83 -36.17
CA LEU A 16 11.64 -4.63 -34.96
C LEU A 16 12.36 -3.93 -33.81
N THR A 17 11.73 -3.95 -32.64
CA THR A 17 12.28 -3.34 -31.42
C THR A 17 12.13 -4.30 -30.25
N VAL A 18 13.14 -4.36 -29.41
CA VAL A 18 13.09 -5.10 -28.14
C VAL A 18 12.88 -4.11 -26.99
N PHE A 19 11.86 -4.36 -26.20
CA PHE A 19 11.62 -3.68 -24.92
C PHE A 19 12.04 -4.60 -23.79
N ILE A 20 12.97 -4.16 -22.91
CA ILE A 20 13.55 -4.99 -21.84
C ILE A 20 13.89 -4.13 -20.60
N SER A 21 13.77 -4.69 -19.39
CA SER A 21 14.24 -3.99 -18.20
C SER A 21 15.77 -3.91 -18.16
N GLU A 22 16.30 -2.81 -17.60
CA GLU A 22 17.76 -2.63 -17.43
C GLU A 22 18.40 -3.79 -16.66
N GLU A 23 17.71 -4.26 -15.60
CA GLU A 23 18.19 -5.40 -14.81
C GLU A 23 18.31 -6.67 -15.65
N GLN A 24 17.36 -6.92 -16.55
CA GLN A 24 17.38 -8.09 -17.44
C GLN A 24 18.37 -7.93 -18.58
N LEU A 25 18.53 -6.71 -19.11
CA LEU A 25 19.48 -6.40 -20.18
C LEU A 25 20.94 -6.71 -19.77
N HIS A 26 21.28 -6.46 -18.48
CA HIS A 26 22.62 -6.70 -17.93
C HIS A 26 22.76 -8.06 -17.23
N ASN A 27 21.77 -8.94 -17.36
CA ASN A 27 21.81 -10.26 -16.70
C ASN A 27 22.64 -11.27 -17.52
N LYS A 28 23.91 -11.43 -17.16
CA LYS A 28 24.85 -12.37 -17.81
C LYS A 28 24.53 -13.86 -17.58
N GLU A 29 23.72 -14.18 -16.58
CA GLU A 29 23.27 -15.55 -16.32
C GLU A 29 22.03 -15.92 -17.13
N CYS A 30 21.47 -14.98 -17.88
CA CYS A 30 20.33 -15.22 -18.72
C CYS A 30 20.70 -16.13 -19.89
N ILE A 31 20.05 -17.29 -19.98
CA ILE A 31 20.23 -18.26 -21.07
C ILE A 31 19.01 -18.35 -21.99
N LYS A 32 17.87 -17.85 -21.53
CA LYS A 32 16.61 -17.83 -22.26
C LYS A 32 15.82 -16.58 -21.93
N VAL A 33 15.13 -16.05 -22.92
CA VAL A 33 14.23 -14.93 -22.75
C VAL A 33 12.79 -15.33 -23.03
N TYR A 34 11.90 -14.83 -22.17
CA TYR A 34 10.47 -15.03 -22.24
C TYR A 34 9.78 -13.67 -22.35
N GLY A 35 8.60 -13.64 -22.94
CA GLY A 35 7.87 -12.38 -23.09
C GLY A 35 6.75 -12.50 -24.08
N LYS A 36 6.46 -11.42 -24.79
CA LYS A 36 5.40 -11.40 -25.81
C LYS A 36 5.86 -10.63 -27.04
N TYR A 37 5.61 -11.20 -28.20
CA TYR A 37 5.75 -10.50 -29.47
C TYR A 37 4.42 -9.89 -29.89
N PHE A 38 4.44 -8.61 -30.26
CA PHE A 38 3.28 -7.87 -30.75
C PHE A 38 3.41 -7.70 -32.26
N GLU A 39 2.67 -8.54 -33.02
CA GLU A 39 2.75 -8.58 -34.49
C GLU A 39 2.43 -7.24 -35.16
N ASP A 40 1.47 -6.48 -34.60
CA ASP A 40 1.02 -5.21 -35.18
C ASP A 40 2.08 -4.09 -35.10
N THR A 41 2.98 -4.16 -34.14
CA THR A 41 3.94 -3.10 -33.82
C THR A 41 5.40 -3.51 -34.01
N GLY A 42 5.69 -4.80 -34.19
CA GLY A 42 7.05 -5.32 -34.29
C GLY A 42 7.83 -5.30 -32.97
N ILE A 43 7.13 -5.24 -31.86
CA ILE A 43 7.76 -5.12 -30.52
C ILE A 43 7.89 -6.49 -29.86
N PHE A 44 9.10 -6.84 -29.47
CA PHE A 44 9.39 -7.92 -28.53
C PHE A 44 9.45 -7.33 -27.11
N ASN A 45 8.43 -7.57 -26.31
CA ASN A 45 8.45 -7.20 -24.90
C ASN A 45 9.03 -8.36 -24.09
N VAL A 46 10.31 -8.22 -23.70
CA VAL A 46 11.00 -9.21 -22.88
C VAL A 46 10.64 -8.98 -21.42
N PHE A 47 10.10 -10.01 -20.79
CA PHE A 47 9.67 -9.95 -19.39
C PHE A 47 10.87 -10.11 -18.44
N PRO A 48 10.84 -9.45 -17.27
CA PRO A 48 11.76 -9.75 -16.19
C PRO A 48 11.70 -11.22 -15.78
N ASN A 49 12.79 -11.76 -15.23
CA ASN A 49 12.88 -13.17 -14.85
C ASN A 49 11.75 -13.63 -13.92
N GLU A 50 11.32 -12.75 -13.01
CA GLU A 50 10.23 -13.02 -12.06
C GLU A 50 8.86 -13.21 -12.72
N LEU A 51 8.73 -12.79 -13.98
CA LEU A 51 7.51 -12.91 -14.77
C LEU A 51 7.67 -13.85 -15.97
N SER A 52 8.78 -14.57 -16.06
CA SER A 52 9.09 -15.46 -17.19
C SER A 52 8.04 -16.57 -17.40
N ASP A 53 7.41 -17.04 -16.34
CA ASP A 53 6.33 -18.03 -16.35
C ASP A 53 5.04 -17.53 -17.02
N ARG A 54 4.89 -16.21 -17.18
CA ARG A 54 3.74 -15.55 -17.83
C ARG A 54 3.99 -15.20 -19.27
N GLY A 55 5.23 -15.37 -19.73
CA GLY A 55 5.66 -15.10 -21.10
C GLY A 55 5.75 -16.34 -21.96
N GLU A 56 5.65 -16.15 -23.27
CA GLU A 56 6.03 -17.18 -24.23
C GLU A 56 7.55 -17.20 -24.36
N TYR A 57 8.12 -18.38 -24.65
CA TYR A 57 9.53 -18.48 -25.00
C TYR A 57 9.80 -17.70 -26.29
N LEU A 58 10.69 -16.72 -26.24
CA LEU A 58 11.08 -15.90 -27.37
C LEU A 58 12.37 -16.39 -28.04
N GLY A 59 13.38 -16.79 -27.26
CA GLY A 59 14.65 -17.25 -27.80
C GLY A 59 15.72 -17.55 -26.76
N ASP A 60 16.83 -18.08 -27.20
CA ASP A 60 18.02 -18.35 -26.38
C ASP A 60 18.95 -17.13 -26.33
N VAL A 61 19.69 -17.02 -25.24
CA VAL A 61 20.79 -16.05 -25.09
C VAL A 61 22.11 -16.81 -25.10
N PHE A 62 22.97 -16.42 -26.00
CA PHE A 62 24.28 -17.05 -26.22
C PHE A 62 25.39 -16.27 -25.49
N PRO A 63 26.46 -16.93 -25.06
CA PRO A 63 27.59 -16.28 -24.42
C PRO A 63 28.35 -15.36 -25.40
N GLU A 64 29.18 -14.48 -24.82
CA GLU A 64 30.03 -13.54 -25.57
C GLU A 64 30.88 -14.23 -26.63
N GLY A 65 30.97 -13.62 -27.81
CA GLY A 65 31.73 -14.16 -28.95
C GLY A 65 30.95 -15.17 -29.79
N SER A 66 29.70 -15.49 -29.43
CA SER A 66 28.84 -16.37 -30.23
C SER A 66 28.31 -15.66 -31.48
N THR A 67 28.11 -16.43 -32.55
CA THR A 67 27.44 -15.92 -33.75
C THR A 67 25.93 -15.95 -33.55
N PRO A 68 25.19 -14.85 -33.82
CA PRO A 68 23.73 -14.84 -33.73
C PRO A 68 23.11 -15.93 -34.61
N SER A 69 21.97 -16.48 -34.14
CA SER A 69 21.21 -17.46 -34.92
C SER A 69 20.76 -16.87 -36.24
N ALA A 70 20.97 -17.62 -37.34
CA ALA A 70 20.48 -17.26 -38.67
C ALA A 70 18.95 -17.33 -38.79
N ASN A 71 18.28 -17.95 -37.84
CA ASN A 71 16.83 -18.12 -37.82
C ASN A 71 16.22 -17.71 -36.47
N GLY A 72 15.18 -16.86 -36.51
CA GLY A 72 14.38 -16.50 -35.37
C GLY A 72 15.03 -15.45 -34.47
N PHE A 73 14.47 -15.32 -33.27
CA PHE A 73 14.88 -14.34 -32.26
C PHE A 73 15.93 -14.96 -31.33
N CYS A 74 17.01 -14.23 -31.07
CA CYS A 74 18.01 -14.63 -30.07
C CYS A 74 18.71 -13.41 -29.46
N GLY A 75 19.34 -13.62 -28.31
CA GLY A 75 20.26 -12.68 -27.67
C GLY A 75 21.71 -13.18 -27.74
N VAL A 76 22.67 -12.27 -27.71
CA VAL A 76 24.11 -12.55 -27.53
C VAL A 76 24.63 -11.57 -26.50
N ILE A 77 25.33 -12.08 -25.47
CA ILE A 77 25.98 -11.23 -24.47
C ILE A 77 27.18 -10.53 -25.14
N ASN A 78 27.22 -9.21 -25.06
CA ASN A 78 28.32 -8.41 -25.59
C ASN A 78 28.55 -7.18 -24.71
N ASN A 79 29.79 -6.96 -24.25
CA ASN A 79 30.14 -5.82 -23.39
C ASN A 79 29.20 -5.61 -22.20
N ASP A 80 28.89 -6.67 -21.47
CA ASP A 80 28.02 -6.68 -20.28
C ASP A 80 26.51 -6.45 -20.54
N GLU A 81 26.08 -6.42 -21.80
CA GLU A 81 24.67 -6.28 -22.20
C GLU A 81 24.25 -7.43 -23.13
N ILE A 82 22.95 -7.69 -23.20
CA ILE A 82 22.38 -8.62 -24.16
C ILE A 82 22.01 -7.85 -25.44
N GLU A 83 22.68 -8.11 -26.52
CA GLU A 83 22.32 -7.63 -27.85
C GLU A 83 21.33 -8.61 -28.49
N PHE A 84 20.24 -8.10 -29.06
CA PHE A 84 19.20 -8.93 -29.66
C PHE A 84 19.27 -8.93 -31.17
N TYR A 85 18.92 -10.09 -31.72
CA TYR A 85 18.99 -10.35 -33.15
C TYR A 85 17.72 -11.08 -33.63
N TRP A 86 17.32 -10.76 -34.86
CA TRP A 86 16.29 -11.47 -35.58
C TRP A 86 16.88 -12.00 -36.90
N SER A 87 16.94 -13.32 -37.07
CA SER A 87 17.49 -13.97 -38.27
C SER A 87 18.86 -13.41 -38.69
N GLY A 88 19.72 -13.19 -37.69
CA GLY A 88 21.08 -12.67 -37.86
C GLY A 88 21.19 -11.14 -37.97
N GLU A 89 20.10 -10.40 -38.09
CA GLU A 89 20.11 -8.93 -38.10
C GLU A 89 19.90 -8.39 -36.68
N LYS A 90 20.74 -7.41 -36.29
CA LYS A 90 20.65 -6.74 -34.99
C LYS A 90 19.37 -5.93 -34.89
N ILE A 91 18.63 -6.09 -33.79
CA ILE A 91 17.41 -5.37 -33.50
C ILE A 91 17.70 -4.20 -32.54
N VAL A 92 16.98 -3.10 -32.70
CA VAL A 92 17.01 -1.97 -31.76
C VAL A 92 16.50 -2.42 -30.41
N THR A 93 17.25 -2.13 -29.34
CA THR A 93 16.87 -2.45 -27.95
C THR A 93 16.61 -1.15 -27.21
N GLU A 94 15.42 -1.06 -26.61
CA GLU A 94 15.03 0.01 -25.71
C GLU A 94 14.90 -0.56 -24.30
N SER A 95 15.74 -0.05 -23.39
CA SER A 95 15.70 -0.45 -21.99
C SER A 95 14.86 0.50 -21.15
N TYR A 96 14.35 -0.01 -20.04
CA TYR A 96 13.61 0.77 -19.06
C TYR A 96 13.95 0.32 -17.64
N GLY A 97 14.01 1.27 -16.73
CA GLY A 97 14.07 0.96 -15.30
C GLY A 97 12.70 0.45 -14.84
N LEU A 98 12.62 -0.81 -14.41
CA LEU A 98 11.34 -1.42 -14.03
C LEU A 98 10.63 -0.61 -12.95
N TYR A 99 11.35 -0.19 -11.91
CA TYR A 99 10.79 0.58 -10.81
C TYR A 99 10.24 1.94 -11.28
N GLN A 100 11.02 2.67 -12.08
CA GLN A 100 10.60 3.95 -12.64
C GLN A 100 9.39 3.79 -13.57
N SER A 101 9.33 2.69 -14.32
CA SER A 101 8.18 2.39 -15.18
C SER A 101 6.92 2.11 -14.40
N ILE A 102 6.98 1.32 -13.32
CA ILE A 102 5.83 1.01 -12.46
C ILE A 102 5.20 2.30 -11.93
N PHE A 103 6.03 3.27 -11.50
CA PHE A 103 5.56 4.51 -10.86
C PHE A 103 5.56 5.73 -11.80
N SER A 104 5.75 5.55 -13.10
CA SER A 104 5.84 6.64 -14.08
C SER A 104 4.61 7.56 -14.09
N ARG A 105 3.43 7.04 -13.76
CA ARG A 105 2.19 7.82 -13.69
C ARG A 105 2.06 8.68 -12.42
N ASN A 106 2.92 8.44 -11.44
CA ASN A 106 2.98 9.25 -10.22
C ASN A 106 3.91 10.48 -10.37
N LYS A 107 4.80 10.47 -11.37
CA LYS A 107 5.81 11.51 -11.60
C LYS A 107 5.19 12.91 -11.73
N GLY A 108 5.75 13.87 -11.02
CA GLY A 108 5.22 15.24 -10.93
C GLY A 108 4.12 15.44 -9.87
N ILE A 109 3.69 14.33 -9.23
CA ILE A 109 2.73 14.35 -8.12
C ILE A 109 3.37 13.74 -6.88
N LEU A 110 3.96 12.57 -7.04
CA LEU A 110 4.76 11.86 -6.02
C LEU A 110 6.09 11.49 -6.65
N GLU A 111 7.17 11.92 -6.01
CA GLU A 111 8.51 11.59 -6.46
C GLU A 111 8.91 10.22 -5.96
N THR A 112 9.19 9.31 -6.88
CA THR A 112 9.53 7.92 -6.60
C THR A 112 10.72 7.81 -5.64
N ASP A 113 11.76 8.65 -5.82
CA ASP A 113 12.94 8.66 -4.98
C ASP A 113 12.70 9.11 -3.54
N VAL A 114 11.61 9.84 -3.30
CA VAL A 114 11.13 10.19 -1.97
C VAL A 114 10.34 9.04 -1.37
N MET A 115 9.37 8.52 -2.12
CA MET A 115 8.44 7.50 -1.63
C MET A 115 9.14 6.16 -1.29
N LYS A 116 10.17 5.77 -2.04
CA LYS A 116 10.93 4.53 -1.76
C LYS A 116 11.65 4.51 -0.40
N LYS A 117 11.91 5.68 0.20
CA LYS A 117 12.53 5.80 1.53
C LYS A 117 11.53 5.61 2.67
N LYS A 118 10.24 5.79 2.38
CA LYS A 118 9.17 5.77 3.38
C LYS A 118 8.90 4.37 3.89
N CYS A 119 8.48 4.31 5.16
CA CYS A 119 8.10 3.08 5.84
C CYS A 119 6.68 3.20 6.39
N ALA A 120 5.87 2.15 6.18
CA ALA A 120 4.54 2.01 6.74
C ALA A 120 4.49 0.82 7.71
N VAL A 121 4.20 1.09 8.97
CA VAL A 121 3.91 0.07 9.99
C VAL A 121 2.40 -0.05 10.11
N ILE A 122 1.83 -1.13 9.60
CA ILE A 122 0.38 -1.32 9.49
C ILE A 122 -0.07 -2.28 10.60
N ILE A 123 -0.91 -1.79 11.50
CA ILE A 123 -1.45 -2.51 12.64
C ILE A 123 -2.91 -2.84 12.36
N GLY A 124 -3.19 -4.14 12.17
CA GLY A 124 -4.44 -4.64 11.63
C GLY A 124 -4.41 -4.69 10.09
N CYS A 125 -4.31 -5.90 9.54
CA CYS A 125 -4.27 -6.17 8.09
C CYS A 125 -5.64 -6.61 7.55
N GLY A 126 -6.74 -6.12 8.11
CA GLY A 126 -8.10 -6.37 7.65
C GLY A 126 -8.48 -5.51 6.44
N SER A 127 -9.77 -5.17 6.31
CA SER A 127 -10.30 -4.39 5.18
C SER A 127 -9.57 -3.06 4.99
N VAL A 128 -9.35 -2.32 6.09
CA VAL A 128 -8.67 -1.01 6.08
C VAL A 128 -7.19 -1.16 5.80
N GLY A 129 -6.50 -1.97 6.61
CA GLY A 129 -5.03 -2.11 6.50
C GLY A 129 -4.58 -2.72 5.18
N SER A 130 -5.36 -3.65 4.62
CA SER A 130 -5.05 -4.20 3.30
C SER A 130 -5.16 -3.15 2.20
N LEU A 131 -6.17 -2.27 2.23
CA LEU A 131 -6.29 -1.17 1.27
C LEU A 131 -5.16 -0.15 1.45
N VAL A 132 -4.86 0.25 2.69
CA VAL A 132 -3.73 1.16 2.99
C VAL A 132 -2.43 0.60 2.42
N ALA A 133 -2.12 -0.67 2.68
CA ALA A 133 -0.90 -1.31 2.19
C ALA A 133 -0.81 -1.31 0.67
N MET A 134 -1.90 -1.67 -0.01
CA MET A 134 -1.95 -1.74 -1.47
C MET A 134 -1.80 -0.36 -2.11
N GLU A 135 -2.48 0.66 -1.59
CA GLU A 135 -2.40 2.02 -2.15
C GLU A 135 -1.04 2.68 -1.87
N LEU A 136 -0.42 2.42 -0.71
CA LEU A 136 0.94 2.88 -0.44
C LEU A 136 1.97 2.16 -1.32
N ALA A 137 1.76 0.88 -1.64
CA ALA A 137 2.59 0.17 -2.61
C ALA A 137 2.49 0.80 -4.00
N ARG A 138 1.28 1.18 -4.45
CA ARG A 138 1.05 1.93 -5.70
C ARG A 138 1.63 3.33 -5.66
N ALA A 139 1.74 3.93 -4.48
CA ALA A 139 2.40 5.23 -4.28
C ALA A 139 3.93 5.14 -4.28
N GLY A 140 4.52 3.93 -4.27
CA GLY A 140 5.96 3.71 -4.33
C GLY A 140 6.66 3.55 -2.97
N VAL A 141 5.92 3.34 -1.89
CA VAL A 141 6.52 2.98 -0.59
C VAL A 141 7.21 1.62 -0.69
N GLU A 142 8.43 1.52 -0.18
CA GLU A 142 9.22 0.27 -0.25
C GLU A 142 9.31 -0.48 1.07
N LYS A 143 9.17 0.16 2.21
CA LYS A 143 9.35 -0.50 3.51
C LYS A 143 8.02 -0.70 4.21
N TYR A 144 7.77 -1.94 4.65
CA TYR A 144 6.54 -2.30 5.35
C TYR A 144 6.81 -3.18 6.56
N VAL A 145 6.12 -2.89 7.65
CA VAL A 145 5.93 -3.82 8.77
C VAL A 145 4.44 -4.10 8.87
N LEU A 146 4.04 -5.36 8.66
CA LEU A 146 2.64 -5.79 8.74
C LEU A 146 2.44 -6.56 10.04
N CYS A 147 1.50 -6.11 10.87
CA CYS A 147 1.20 -6.68 12.18
C CYS A 147 -0.28 -7.05 12.27
N ASP A 148 -0.57 -8.35 12.34
CA ASP A 148 -1.92 -8.91 12.51
C ASP A 148 -1.80 -10.36 12.96
N ALA A 149 -2.65 -10.80 13.89
CA ALA A 149 -2.64 -12.17 14.41
C ALA A 149 -3.54 -13.14 13.63
N ASP A 150 -4.43 -12.62 12.78
CA ASP A 150 -5.49 -13.39 12.17
C ASP A 150 -5.08 -14.07 10.87
N THR A 151 -5.81 -15.14 10.55
CA THR A 151 -5.87 -15.74 9.22
C THR A 151 -6.93 -15.08 8.37
N LEU A 152 -6.76 -15.15 7.03
CA LEU A 152 -7.78 -14.72 6.09
C LEU A 152 -8.88 -15.77 5.99
N GLU A 153 -10.11 -15.36 6.24
CA GLU A 153 -11.28 -16.23 6.17
C GLU A 153 -12.20 -15.86 5.00
N TYR A 154 -13.10 -16.78 4.60
CA TYR A 154 -14.02 -16.56 3.48
C TYR A 154 -14.85 -15.27 3.62
N HIS A 155 -15.32 -14.95 4.81
CA HIS A 155 -16.13 -13.74 5.07
C HIS A 155 -15.31 -12.44 4.95
N ASN A 156 -13.98 -12.50 4.93
CA ASN A 156 -13.14 -11.32 4.69
C ASN A 156 -13.09 -10.94 3.21
N VAL A 157 -13.21 -11.89 2.28
CA VAL A 157 -12.99 -11.70 0.84
C VAL A 157 -13.86 -10.59 0.24
N CYS A 158 -15.08 -10.39 0.75
CA CYS A 158 -16.00 -9.36 0.25
C CYS A 158 -15.52 -7.92 0.48
N ARG A 159 -14.53 -7.70 1.35
CA ARG A 159 -14.01 -6.36 1.71
C ARG A 159 -12.49 -6.28 1.89
N HIS A 160 -11.78 -7.40 1.76
CA HIS A 160 -10.31 -7.47 1.84
C HIS A 160 -9.69 -7.34 0.45
N GLN A 161 -8.42 -6.87 0.37
CA GLN A 161 -7.71 -6.76 -0.91
C GLN A 161 -7.10 -8.10 -1.39
N CYS A 162 -7.07 -9.10 -0.54
CA CYS A 162 -6.71 -10.48 -0.91
C CYS A 162 -7.94 -11.24 -1.40
N GLY A 163 -7.73 -12.26 -2.22
CA GLY A 163 -8.78 -13.05 -2.83
C GLY A 163 -8.98 -14.43 -2.20
N ILE A 164 -9.82 -15.23 -2.85
CA ILE A 164 -10.17 -16.58 -2.37
C ILE A 164 -8.96 -17.52 -2.36
N GLU A 165 -7.98 -17.28 -3.21
CA GLU A 165 -6.72 -18.03 -3.28
C GLU A 165 -5.84 -17.85 -2.04
N ASP A 166 -6.09 -16.81 -1.25
CA ASP A 166 -5.32 -16.49 -0.05
C ASP A 166 -5.99 -16.97 1.24
N VAL A 167 -7.21 -17.54 1.16
CA VAL A 167 -7.96 -18.00 2.34
C VAL A 167 -7.21 -19.11 3.07
N GLY A 168 -7.12 -18.99 4.39
CA GLY A 168 -6.37 -19.89 5.26
C GLY A 168 -4.94 -19.43 5.58
N ASP A 169 -4.38 -18.48 4.85
CA ASP A 169 -3.09 -17.87 5.17
C ASP A 169 -3.22 -16.82 6.26
N LEU A 170 -2.13 -16.57 6.99
CA LEU A 170 -2.05 -15.37 7.84
C LEU A 170 -2.26 -14.11 6.97
N LYS A 171 -3.12 -13.17 7.40
CA LYS A 171 -3.42 -11.92 6.68
C LYS A 171 -2.14 -11.18 6.28
N VAL A 172 -1.15 -11.11 7.19
CA VAL A 172 0.14 -10.45 6.94
C VAL A 172 0.92 -11.10 5.78
N ASN A 173 0.87 -12.43 5.63
CA ASN A 173 1.59 -13.14 4.58
C ASN A 173 0.89 -13.02 3.23
N ALA A 174 -0.44 -13.14 3.22
CA ALA A 174 -1.26 -12.92 2.03
C ALA A 174 -1.04 -11.49 1.48
N LEU A 175 -1.10 -10.50 2.36
CA LEU A 175 -0.93 -9.09 2.01
C LEU A 175 0.50 -8.79 1.52
N LYS A 176 1.53 -9.39 2.13
CA LYS A 176 2.92 -9.31 1.65
C LYS A 176 3.03 -9.72 0.19
N ARG A 177 2.43 -10.84 -0.22
CA ARG A 177 2.44 -11.29 -1.63
C ARG A 177 1.81 -10.26 -2.56
N LYS A 178 0.68 -9.66 -2.15
CA LYS A 178 0.00 -8.62 -2.94
C LYS A 178 0.86 -7.36 -3.08
N ILE A 179 1.53 -6.92 -2.01
CA ILE A 179 2.46 -5.77 -2.06
C ILE A 179 3.60 -6.07 -3.05
N LEU A 180 4.23 -7.25 -2.97
CA LEU A 180 5.32 -7.63 -3.84
C LEU A 180 4.90 -7.77 -5.31
N ASN A 181 3.63 -8.09 -5.59
CA ASN A 181 3.09 -8.11 -6.94
C ASN A 181 2.90 -6.69 -7.54
N ILE A 182 2.87 -5.64 -6.70
CA ILE A 182 2.82 -4.24 -7.16
C ILE A 182 4.22 -3.65 -7.20
N ASN A 183 4.97 -3.83 -6.11
CA ASN A 183 6.32 -3.31 -5.94
C ASN A 183 7.28 -4.47 -5.60
N PRO A 184 7.91 -5.09 -6.60
CA PRO A 184 8.81 -6.24 -6.39
C PRO A 184 10.04 -5.93 -5.53
N LYS A 185 10.41 -4.63 -5.41
CA LYS A 185 11.55 -4.18 -4.59
C LYS A 185 11.16 -3.88 -3.13
N ALA A 186 9.88 -4.01 -2.77
CA ALA A 186 9.45 -3.72 -1.41
C ALA A 186 10.07 -4.69 -0.39
N ASN A 187 10.61 -4.12 0.69
CA ASN A 187 11.03 -4.87 1.88
C ASN A 187 9.85 -4.97 2.85
N VAL A 188 9.27 -6.16 2.97
CA VAL A 188 8.07 -6.40 3.77
C VAL A 188 8.39 -7.38 4.89
N LYS A 189 8.40 -6.87 6.14
CA LYS A 189 8.46 -7.67 7.36
C LYS A 189 7.05 -7.97 7.85
N THR A 190 6.82 -9.21 8.26
CA THR A 190 5.51 -9.65 8.78
C THR A 190 5.64 -10.11 10.23
N PHE A 191 4.66 -9.76 11.04
CA PHE A 191 4.54 -10.23 12.41
C PHE A 191 3.12 -10.76 12.63
N GLY A 192 2.98 -12.07 12.80
CA GLY A 192 1.72 -12.77 13.04
C GLY A 192 1.30 -12.68 14.52
N GLY A 193 1.05 -11.48 15.02
CA GLY A 193 0.71 -11.22 16.42
C GLY A 193 0.15 -9.82 16.65
N ILE A 194 -0.10 -9.49 17.91
CA ILE A 194 -0.59 -8.17 18.33
C ILE A 194 0.58 -7.19 18.48
N ILE A 195 0.33 -5.91 18.26
CA ILE A 195 1.37 -4.86 18.28
C ILE A 195 2.13 -4.77 19.60
N GLN A 196 1.50 -5.10 20.72
CA GLN A 196 2.13 -5.10 22.03
C GLN A 196 3.29 -6.11 22.16
N ASN A 197 3.30 -7.11 21.31
CA ASN A 197 4.29 -8.20 21.33
C ASN A 197 5.28 -8.14 20.16
N ILE A 198 5.24 -7.07 19.35
CA ILE A 198 6.15 -6.95 18.19
C ILE A 198 7.61 -6.88 18.68
N PRO A 199 8.53 -7.67 18.11
CA PRO A 199 9.93 -7.58 18.44
C PRO A 199 10.51 -6.20 18.08
N LYS A 200 11.23 -5.59 19.01
CA LYS A 200 11.84 -4.26 18.81
C LYS A 200 12.79 -4.27 17.62
N GLU A 201 13.50 -5.37 17.42
CA GLU A 201 14.48 -5.56 16.34
C GLU A 201 13.87 -5.38 14.95
N ILE A 202 12.61 -5.78 14.75
CA ILE A 202 11.88 -5.56 13.49
C ILE A 202 11.69 -4.06 13.24
N LEU A 203 11.33 -3.33 14.29
CA LEU A 203 11.09 -1.88 14.19
C LEU A 203 12.41 -1.12 14.05
N ASP A 204 13.46 -1.51 14.79
CA ASP A 204 14.80 -0.90 14.68
C ASP A 204 15.39 -1.03 13.27
N GLU A 205 15.15 -2.18 12.59
CA GLU A 205 15.59 -2.40 11.21
C GLU A 205 14.83 -1.55 10.19
N MET A 206 13.53 -1.36 10.42
CA MET A 206 12.64 -0.84 9.39
C MET A 206 12.31 0.65 9.55
N CYS A 207 12.18 1.11 10.79
CA CYS A 207 11.76 2.48 11.07
C CYS A 207 12.90 3.47 10.92
N THR A 208 12.61 4.58 10.29
CA THR A 208 13.51 5.73 10.16
C THR A 208 12.75 6.96 10.67
N PRO A 209 13.34 7.78 11.57
CA PRO A 209 12.72 9.01 12.05
C PRO A 209 12.21 9.88 10.91
N TYR A 210 11.02 10.45 11.04
CA TYR A 210 10.33 11.31 10.07
C TYR A 210 10.00 10.68 8.70
N GLU A 211 10.50 9.47 8.43
CA GLU A 211 10.21 8.74 7.18
C GLU A 211 9.22 7.59 7.41
N THR A 212 8.83 7.36 8.66
CA THR A 212 7.95 6.26 9.07
C THR A 212 6.60 6.78 9.54
N ILE A 213 5.55 6.03 9.19
CA ILE A 213 4.21 6.21 9.73
C ILE A 213 3.66 4.90 10.29
N PHE A 214 3.09 4.97 11.49
CA PHE A 214 2.32 3.89 12.09
C PHE A 214 0.84 4.10 11.77
N VAL A 215 0.18 3.07 11.27
CA VAL A 215 -1.22 3.14 10.84
C VAL A 215 -2.05 2.15 11.64
N GLY A 216 -2.88 2.66 12.53
CA GLY A 216 -3.88 1.90 13.27
C GLY A 216 -5.10 1.65 12.37
N CYS A 217 -5.33 0.39 12.03
CA CYS A 217 -6.38 -0.06 11.10
C CYS A 217 -7.29 -1.11 11.73
N GLY A 218 -7.12 -1.35 13.02
CA GLY A 218 -7.93 -2.28 13.79
C GLY A 218 -9.12 -1.61 14.46
N ASP A 219 -10.02 -2.42 14.98
CA ASP A 219 -11.14 -2.00 15.83
C ASP A 219 -10.77 -1.93 17.31
N ASN A 220 -9.48 -2.08 17.64
CA ASN A 220 -8.96 -2.08 19.01
C ASN A 220 -8.23 -0.78 19.35
N ARG A 221 -8.93 0.12 20.03
CA ARG A 221 -8.38 1.43 20.46
C ARG A 221 -7.19 1.33 21.42
N THR A 222 -7.11 0.25 22.21
CA THR A 222 -5.95 0.01 23.09
C THR A 222 -4.70 -0.28 22.27
N ALA A 223 -4.83 -1.03 21.17
CA ALA A 223 -3.73 -1.26 20.23
C ALA A 223 -3.27 0.05 19.58
N ASP A 224 -4.21 0.94 19.20
CA ASP A 224 -3.90 2.25 18.62
C ASP A 224 -3.18 3.18 19.61
N VAL A 225 -3.61 3.21 20.87
CA VAL A 225 -2.89 3.95 21.92
C VAL A 225 -1.46 3.44 22.05
N TYR A 226 -1.27 2.13 22.04
CA TYR A 226 0.05 1.52 22.15
C TYR A 226 0.90 1.80 20.89
N ALA A 227 0.30 1.69 19.71
CA ALA A 227 0.96 2.02 18.44
C ALA A 227 1.42 3.48 18.38
N ASN A 228 0.60 4.42 18.87
CA ASN A 228 0.99 5.82 18.94
C ASN A 228 2.18 6.05 19.91
N LYS A 229 2.24 5.32 21.04
CA LYS A 229 3.41 5.37 21.94
C LYS A 229 4.68 4.92 21.24
N ILE A 230 4.62 3.79 20.51
CA ILE A 230 5.77 3.29 19.74
C ILE A 230 6.16 4.30 18.65
N ALA A 231 5.19 4.87 17.94
CA ALA A 231 5.46 5.87 16.91
C ALA A 231 6.23 7.08 17.49
N ILE A 232 5.81 7.60 18.65
CA ILE A 232 6.51 8.69 19.35
C ILE A 232 7.95 8.29 19.69
N TYR A 233 8.16 7.08 20.20
CA TYR A 233 9.50 6.57 20.54
C TYR A 233 10.43 6.50 19.31
N PHE A 234 9.91 6.24 18.10
CA PHE A 234 10.67 6.17 16.88
C PHE A 234 10.70 7.50 16.09
N ASP A 235 10.25 8.61 16.66
CA ASP A 235 10.09 9.90 15.95
C ASP A 235 9.30 9.73 14.65
N ALA A 236 8.30 8.86 14.67
CA ALA A 236 7.45 8.52 13.55
C ALA A 236 6.05 9.12 13.70
N ALA A 237 5.39 9.39 12.59
CA ALA A 237 4.00 9.80 12.60
C ALA A 237 3.07 8.61 12.95
N PHE A 238 1.87 8.93 13.45
CA PHE A 238 0.81 7.97 13.70
C PHE A 238 -0.49 8.45 13.06
N ILE A 239 -1.26 7.53 12.52
CA ILE A 239 -2.63 7.75 12.07
C ILE A 239 -3.50 6.57 12.47
N SER A 240 -4.72 6.84 12.96
CA SER A 240 -5.76 5.83 13.18
C SER A 240 -6.93 6.10 12.24
N ILE A 241 -7.45 5.04 11.62
CA ILE A 241 -8.62 5.07 10.74
C ILE A 241 -9.65 4.12 11.34
N GLY A 242 -10.65 4.68 11.98
CA GLY A 242 -11.73 3.96 12.65
C GLY A 242 -13.06 4.08 11.91
N PHE A 243 -13.97 3.16 12.17
CA PHE A 243 -15.30 3.14 11.59
C PHE A 243 -16.37 3.12 12.67
N TRP A 244 -17.46 3.77 12.34
CA TRP A 244 -18.69 3.66 13.08
C TRP A 244 -19.49 2.46 12.58
N GLU A 245 -20.56 2.15 13.29
CA GLU A 245 -21.50 1.12 12.94
C GLU A 245 -21.79 1.07 11.44
N ARG A 246 -21.71 -0.12 10.85
CA ARG A 246 -21.96 -0.40 9.43
C ARG A 246 -21.18 0.47 8.44
N ALA A 247 -20.08 1.07 8.88
CA ALA A 247 -19.26 2.00 8.09
C ALA A 247 -20.02 3.21 7.52
N TYR A 248 -21.11 3.64 8.16
CA TYR A 248 -21.86 4.84 7.74
C TYR A 248 -21.08 6.14 7.95
N ALA A 249 -20.16 6.11 8.88
CA ALA A 249 -19.18 7.15 9.10
C ALA A 249 -17.85 6.52 9.53
N GLY A 250 -16.80 7.30 9.49
CA GLY A 250 -15.52 6.95 10.04
C GLY A 250 -14.84 8.14 10.67
N GLU A 251 -13.79 7.84 11.39
CA GLU A 251 -12.98 8.83 12.08
C GLU A 251 -11.52 8.63 11.73
N ILE A 252 -10.81 9.74 11.54
CA ILE A 252 -9.41 9.76 11.24
C ILE A 252 -8.73 10.66 12.27
N PHE A 253 -7.78 10.10 13.00
CA PHE A 253 -6.92 10.84 13.92
C PHE A 253 -5.47 10.72 13.46
N TYR A 254 -4.69 11.80 13.56
CA TYR A 254 -3.25 11.72 13.31
C TYR A 254 -2.43 12.45 14.37
N HIS A 255 -1.19 11.99 14.54
CA HIS A 255 -0.18 12.61 15.38
C HIS A 255 1.15 12.69 14.63
N ILE A 256 1.74 13.88 14.61
CA ILE A 256 3.06 14.10 14.00
C ILE A 256 4.00 14.50 15.14
N PRO A 257 5.13 13.78 15.35
CA PRO A 257 6.05 14.06 16.42
C PRO A 257 6.63 15.47 16.31
N HIS A 258 6.96 16.08 17.44
CA HIS A 258 7.54 17.44 17.58
C HIS A 258 6.66 18.58 17.01
N LYS A 259 5.36 18.35 16.78
CA LYS A 259 4.41 19.39 16.34
C LYS A 259 3.56 19.97 17.47
N ASN A 260 3.88 19.68 18.73
CA ASN A 260 3.08 20.10 19.89
C ASN A 260 1.60 19.73 19.76
N MET A 261 1.36 18.46 19.44
CA MET A 261 0.03 17.89 19.22
C MET A 261 -0.33 16.89 20.31
N PRO A 262 -1.59 16.86 20.81
CA PRO A 262 -2.05 15.81 21.68
C PRO A 262 -1.88 14.42 21.05
N CYS A 263 -1.50 13.42 21.86
CA CYS A 263 -1.42 12.03 21.40
C CYS A 263 -2.82 11.37 21.38
N TYR A 264 -2.92 10.16 20.84
CA TYR A 264 -4.20 9.45 20.71
C TYR A 264 -4.87 9.17 22.09
N LYS A 265 -4.07 8.90 23.13
CA LYS A 265 -4.57 8.77 24.51
C LYS A 265 -5.24 10.07 25.00
N CYS A 266 -4.65 11.23 24.69
CA CYS A 266 -5.25 12.52 25.02
C CYS A 266 -6.58 12.72 24.30
N ALA A 267 -6.65 12.37 23.01
CA ALA A 267 -7.88 12.45 22.21
C ALA A 267 -9.02 11.63 22.83
N LEU A 268 -8.74 10.40 23.24
CA LEU A 268 -9.73 9.52 23.90
C LEU A 268 -10.19 10.06 25.25
N GLY A 269 -9.32 10.76 25.99
CA GLY A 269 -9.61 11.32 27.31
C GLY A 269 -10.28 12.69 27.30
N SER A 270 -10.44 13.33 26.14
CA SER A 270 -10.96 14.71 26.02
C SER A 270 -12.50 14.85 26.13
N GLY A 271 -13.20 13.83 26.60
CA GLY A 271 -14.64 13.86 26.90
C GLY A 271 -15.54 13.54 25.72
N ASP A 272 -15.31 14.14 24.56
CA ASP A 272 -16.16 13.94 23.35
C ASP A 272 -15.98 12.57 22.71
N LEU A 273 -14.86 11.89 22.97
CA LEU A 273 -14.56 10.55 22.46
C LEU A 273 -14.68 9.46 23.54
N SER A 274 -14.75 9.83 24.82
CA SER A 274 -14.81 8.87 25.94
C SER A 274 -16.05 7.96 25.89
N GLY A 275 -17.19 8.47 25.45
CA GLY A 275 -18.42 7.68 25.30
C GLY A 275 -18.40 6.65 24.16
N ARG A 276 -17.41 6.72 23.28
CA ARG A 276 -17.27 5.81 22.12
C ARG A 276 -16.41 4.57 22.41
N VAL A 277 -15.68 4.57 23.51
CA VAL A 277 -14.81 3.44 23.92
C VAL A 277 -15.66 2.22 24.32
N GLU A 278 -16.88 2.44 24.80
CA GLU A 278 -17.77 1.39 25.29
C GLU A 278 -18.77 0.88 24.22
N ALA A 279 -18.87 1.54 23.07
CA ALA A 279 -19.85 1.22 22.03
C ALA A 279 -19.58 -0.07 21.25
N ASN A 280 -18.46 -0.75 21.47
CA ASN A 280 -18.06 -1.94 20.74
C ASN A 280 -18.80 -3.23 21.13
N HIS A 281 -19.90 -3.15 21.88
CA HIS A 281 -20.72 -4.29 22.28
C HIS A 281 -22.16 -4.25 21.76
N HIS A 282 -22.44 -3.50 20.70
CA HIS A 282 -23.76 -3.55 20.10
C HIS A 282 -23.99 -4.87 19.36
N ILE A 283 -25.01 -5.61 19.79
CA ILE A 283 -25.50 -6.82 19.12
C ILE A 283 -26.39 -6.36 17.96
N TYR A 284 -25.88 -6.51 16.72
CA TYR A 284 -26.57 -6.07 15.49
C TYR A 284 -27.35 -7.18 14.82
N SER A 285 -28.26 -7.83 15.55
CA SER A 285 -29.17 -8.77 14.91
C SER A 285 -30.55 -8.74 15.56
N ASN A 286 -31.59 -8.91 14.76
CA ASN A 286 -32.87 -9.31 15.27
C ASN A 286 -32.68 -10.62 16.05
N GLN A 287 -33.41 -10.79 17.15
CA GLN A 287 -33.22 -11.84 18.17
C GLN A 287 -33.14 -13.29 17.66
N GLU A 288 -33.40 -13.53 16.38
CA GLU A 288 -33.42 -14.87 15.78
C GLU A 288 -32.05 -15.32 15.17
N ASP A 289 -31.11 -14.38 14.95
CA ASP A 289 -29.79 -14.67 14.31
C ASP A 289 -28.57 -14.42 15.21
N VAL A 290 -28.77 -14.29 16.52
CA VAL A 290 -27.74 -13.85 17.50
C VAL A 290 -26.51 -14.76 17.57
N GLU A 291 -26.60 -16.03 17.18
CA GLU A 291 -25.46 -16.96 17.23
C GLU A 291 -24.51 -16.88 16.03
N SER A 292 -24.90 -16.20 14.93
CA SER A 292 -24.15 -16.28 13.66
C SER A 292 -23.30 -15.05 13.34
N VAL A 293 -23.57 -13.87 13.88
CA VAL A 293 -22.84 -12.63 13.49
C VAL A 293 -21.89 -12.19 14.60
N LYS A 294 -20.64 -12.60 14.49
CA LYS A 294 -19.55 -12.19 15.39
C LYS A 294 -18.77 -10.93 14.94
N PHE A 295 -19.22 -10.24 13.91
CA PHE A 295 -18.50 -9.11 13.31
C PHE A 295 -19.46 -8.00 12.87
N GLU A 296 -18.95 -6.78 12.86
CA GLU A 296 -19.68 -5.60 12.40
C GLU A 296 -19.81 -5.64 10.87
N PRO A 297 -21.04 -5.58 10.32
CA PRO A 297 -21.23 -5.49 8.88
C PRO A 297 -20.72 -4.17 8.32
N GLY A 298 -20.19 -4.20 7.10
CA GLY A 298 -19.75 -3.03 6.37
C GLY A 298 -19.40 -3.42 4.94
N ILE A 299 -19.90 -2.68 3.96
CA ILE A 299 -19.60 -2.95 2.56
C ILE A 299 -18.27 -2.30 2.14
N SER A 300 -17.57 -2.96 1.21
CA SER A 300 -16.24 -2.54 0.76
C SER A 300 -16.20 -1.09 0.26
N VAL A 301 -17.23 -0.67 -0.47
CA VAL A 301 -17.31 0.70 -1.04
C VAL A 301 -17.28 1.78 0.05
N ASP A 302 -18.04 1.61 1.13
CA ASP A 302 -18.12 2.58 2.22
C ASP A 302 -16.82 2.63 3.01
N ILE A 303 -16.25 1.44 3.29
CA ILE A 303 -14.95 1.31 3.96
C ILE A 303 -13.86 1.97 3.11
N ASN A 304 -13.81 1.67 1.81
CA ASN A 304 -12.79 2.20 0.91
C ASN A 304 -12.88 3.72 0.75
N PHE A 305 -14.08 4.29 0.73
CA PHE A 305 -14.28 5.74 0.65
C PHE A 305 -13.60 6.47 1.82
N ILE A 306 -13.89 6.06 3.04
CA ILE A 306 -13.32 6.66 4.25
C ILE A 306 -11.81 6.39 4.33
N THR A 307 -11.39 5.14 4.07
CA THR A 307 -9.99 4.74 4.09
C THR A 307 -9.17 5.53 3.07
N SER A 308 -9.72 5.82 1.89
CA SER A 308 -9.04 6.62 0.86
C SER A 308 -8.74 8.06 1.31
N ILE A 309 -9.59 8.65 2.16
CA ILE A 309 -9.30 9.96 2.78
C ILE A 309 -8.13 9.84 3.75
N GLY A 310 -8.12 8.78 4.58
CA GLY A 310 -6.99 8.47 5.46
C GLY A 310 -5.69 8.25 4.70
N ILE A 311 -5.72 7.52 3.58
CA ILE A 311 -4.54 7.29 2.73
C ILE A 311 -4.00 8.60 2.14
N LYS A 312 -4.85 9.52 1.71
CA LYS A 312 -4.42 10.85 1.26
C LYS A 312 -3.69 11.60 2.36
N LEU A 313 -4.18 11.54 3.61
CA LEU A 313 -3.50 12.12 4.76
C LEU A 313 -2.16 11.42 5.06
N ILE A 314 -2.10 10.10 4.96
CA ILE A 314 -0.84 9.33 5.11
C ILE A 314 0.19 9.83 4.11
N ILE A 315 -0.18 9.98 2.84
CA ILE A 315 0.73 10.47 1.79
C ILE A 315 1.16 11.91 2.09
N ASP A 316 0.26 12.78 2.50
CA ASP A 316 0.57 14.16 2.88
C ASP A 316 1.55 14.22 4.07
N ILE A 317 1.32 13.40 5.10
CA ILE A 317 2.18 13.33 6.29
C ILE A 317 3.57 12.81 5.93
N LEU A 318 3.66 11.73 5.15
CA LEU A 318 4.94 11.15 4.69
C LEU A 318 5.75 12.13 3.83
N ASN A 319 5.10 13.06 3.16
CA ASN A 319 5.73 14.09 2.34
C ASN A 319 5.82 15.47 3.01
N SER A 320 5.45 15.60 4.29
CA SER A 320 5.40 16.89 5.00
C SER A 320 6.74 17.62 5.09
N THR A 321 7.85 16.91 4.94
CA THR A 321 9.23 17.46 4.90
C THR A 321 9.74 17.66 3.47
N ASN A 322 8.98 17.30 2.44
CA ASN A 322 9.35 17.45 1.05
C ASN A 322 8.85 18.79 0.51
N GLU A 323 9.74 19.75 0.31
CA GLU A 323 9.42 21.11 -0.19
C GLU A 323 8.75 21.12 -1.56
N GLY A 324 9.01 20.10 -2.39
CA GLY A 324 8.39 19.97 -3.72
C GLY A 324 6.97 19.39 -3.70
N TYR A 325 6.49 18.91 -2.55
CA TYR A 325 5.18 18.27 -2.44
C TYR A 325 4.10 19.25 -1.99
N ILE A 326 2.95 19.24 -2.66
CA ILE A 326 1.79 20.07 -2.30
C ILE A 326 0.78 19.19 -1.54
N PRO A 327 0.63 19.36 -0.21
CA PRO A 327 -0.35 18.63 0.57
C PRO A 327 -1.77 18.86 0.08
N ARG A 328 -2.57 17.77 0.03
CA ARG A 328 -3.94 17.82 -0.47
C ARG A 328 -4.98 18.04 0.61
N LEU A 329 -4.77 17.44 1.78
CA LEU A 329 -5.72 17.45 2.90
C LEU A 329 -5.11 17.97 4.20
N LEU A 330 -3.83 17.71 4.46
CA LEU A 330 -3.20 17.98 5.76
C LEU A 330 -3.32 19.43 6.22
N ASN A 331 -3.25 20.40 5.31
CA ASN A 331 -3.36 21.82 5.65
C ASN A 331 -4.79 22.26 6.00
N ASN A 332 -5.80 21.49 5.60
CA ASN A 332 -7.21 21.84 5.73
C ASN A 332 -7.95 20.98 6.75
N LEU A 333 -7.44 19.81 7.07
CA LEU A 333 -8.04 18.92 8.05
C LEU A 333 -7.42 19.12 9.43
N LYS A 334 -8.26 19.08 10.44
CA LYS A 334 -7.81 19.09 11.84
C LYS A 334 -7.33 17.69 12.24
N GLN A 335 -6.64 17.62 13.36
CA GLN A 335 -6.04 16.39 13.90
C GLN A 335 -7.04 15.23 14.04
N TYR A 336 -8.30 15.55 14.35
CA TYR A 336 -9.39 14.59 14.38
C TYR A 336 -10.43 15.00 13.35
N THR A 337 -10.76 14.08 12.44
CA THR A 337 -11.70 14.32 11.34
C THR A 337 -12.76 13.22 11.31
N LEU A 338 -14.03 13.64 11.28
CA LEU A 338 -15.17 12.78 11.00
C LEU A 338 -15.48 12.80 9.51
N VAL A 339 -15.75 11.62 8.95
CA VAL A 339 -16.16 11.46 7.56
C VAL A 339 -17.47 10.70 7.53
N CYS A 340 -18.53 11.33 7.03
CA CYS A 340 -19.83 10.69 6.81
C CYS A 340 -19.99 10.33 5.34
N ASN A 341 -20.49 9.12 5.06
CA ASN A 341 -20.68 8.61 3.70
C ASN A 341 -22.13 8.22 3.39
N THR A 342 -23.05 8.56 4.28
CA THR A 342 -24.49 8.33 4.10
C THR A 342 -25.29 9.52 4.60
N SER A 343 -26.48 9.70 4.03
CA SER A 343 -27.43 10.75 4.41
C SER A 343 -28.77 10.18 4.90
N ASP A 344 -28.85 8.89 5.20
CA ASP A 344 -30.11 8.29 5.65
C ASP A 344 -30.41 8.67 7.11
N PRO A 345 -31.45 9.48 7.38
CA PRO A 345 -31.81 9.89 8.74
C PRO A 345 -32.28 8.73 9.62
N ALA A 346 -32.70 7.59 9.06
CA ALA A 346 -33.08 6.42 9.82
C ALA A 346 -31.91 5.75 10.55
N ILE A 347 -30.70 6.06 10.16
CA ILE A 347 -29.45 5.48 10.68
C ILE A 347 -28.91 6.29 11.86
N GLY A 348 -29.11 7.61 11.87
CA GLY A 348 -28.39 8.54 12.74
C GLY A 348 -28.93 8.67 14.17
N GLY A 349 -30.14 8.23 14.49
CA GLY A 349 -30.73 8.49 15.80
C GLY A 349 -30.66 9.99 16.17
N GLU A 350 -30.16 10.30 17.37
CA GLU A 350 -29.94 11.69 17.80
C GLU A 350 -28.81 12.42 17.06
N MET A 351 -28.02 11.69 16.27
CA MET A 351 -26.90 12.23 15.47
C MET A 351 -27.31 12.58 14.03
N VAL A 352 -28.59 12.69 13.75
CA VAL A 352 -29.18 12.94 12.41
C VAL A 352 -28.52 14.12 11.69
N GLU A 353 -28.11 15.17 12.41
CA GLU A 353 -27.51 16.34 11.81
C GLU A 353 -26.17 16.03 11.11
N ILE A 354 -25.35 15.12 11.66
CA ILE A 354 -24.08 14.67 11.05
C ILE A 354 -24.35 13.92 9.75
N PHE A 355 -25.46 13.19 9.67
CA PHE A 355 -25.84 12.39 8.48
C PHE A 355 -26.75 13.16 7.51
N SER A 356 -27.03 14.45 7.76
CA SER A 356 -27.94 15.24 6.91
C SER A 356 -27.41 15.57 5.53
N TYR A 357 -26.08 15.44 5.34
CA TYR A 357 -25.41 15.77 4.08
C TYR A 357 -24.62 14.59 3.57
N PRO A 358 -24.84 14.12 2.34
CA PRO A 358 -23.99 13.10 1.74
C PRO A 358 -22.57 13.63 1.55
N LEU A 359 -21.59 12.75 1.69
CA LEU A 359 -20.17 13.05 1.48
C LEU A 359 -19.64 14.22 2.35
N GLN A 360 -20.16 14.37 3.56
CA GLN A 360 -19.68 15.40 4.47
C GLN A 360 -18.37 14.95 5.14
N VAL A 361 -17.30 15.71 4.91
CA VAL A 361 -16.08 15.64 5.71
C VAL A 361 -16.17 16.74 6.77
N THR A 362 -16.25 16.35 8.04
CA THR A 362 -16.35 17.31 9.15
C THR A 362 -15.06 17.29 9.96
N THR A 363 -14.37 18.42 10.00
CA THR A 363 -13.29 18.63 10.95
C THR A 363 -13.91 19.03 12.27
N SER A 364 -13.89 18.17 13.24
CA SER A 364 -14.77 18.34 14.37
C SER A 364 -14.11 18.87 15.63
N LEU A 365 -12.85 18.58 15.90
CA LEU A 365 -12.36 18.83 17.25
C LEU A 365 -10.92 19.33 17.29
N VAL A 366 -10.73 20.39 18.06
CA VAL A 366 -9.43 20.72 18.64
C VAL A 366 -9.24 19.75 19.82
N VAL A 367 -8.39 18.77 19.63
CA VAL A 367 -8.03 17.83 20.68
C VAL A 367 -7.20 18.58 21.74
N GLY A 368 -7.63 18.53 23.00
CA GLY A 368 -6.90 19.09 24.13
C GLY A 368 -5.90 18.07 24.69
N PHE A 369 -4.85 18.57 25.35
CA PHE A 369 -3.97 17.70 26.13
C PHE A 369 -4.72 17.12 27.35
N GLY A 370 -4.48 15.84 27.64
CA GLY A 370 -5.01 15.21 28.85
C GLY A 370 -4.45 15.88 30.10
N LYS A 371 -5.18 15.77 31.24
CA LYS A 371 -4.81 16.41 32.50
C LYS A 371 -3.42 16.02 33.02
N ASP A 372 -2.97 14.81 32.69
CA ASP A 372 -1.68 14.26 33.12
C ASP A 372 -0.61 14.35 32.01
N CYS A 373 -0.87 15.10 30.96
CA CYS A 373 0.06 15.27 29.85
C CYS A 373 0.86 16.58 30.03
N SER A 374 2.19 16.48 30.03
CA SER A 374 3.11 17.61 30.20
C SER A 374 3.20 18.56 29.00
N GLY A 375 2.42 18.31 27.92
CA GLY A 375 2.49 19.08 26.67
C GLY A 375 3.50 18.53 25.67
N GLU A 376 4.44 17.73 26.12
CA GLU A 376 5.28 16.87 25.29
C GLU A 376 4.81 15.44 25.54
N CYS A 377 4.04 14.86 24.64
CA CYS A 377 3.62 13.47 24.79
C CYS A 377 4.82 12.52 24.58
N SER A 378 5.81 12.63 25.45
CA SER A 378 6.94 11.72 25.56
C SER A 378 6.54 10.52 26.40
N TYR A 379 6.81 9.33 25.93
CA TYR A 379 6.66 8.11 26.71
C TYR A 379 8.05 7.54 26.96
N GLU A 380 8.45 7.50 28.22
CA GLU A 380 9.54 6.61 28.65
C GLU A 380 9.01 5.18 28.50
N LEU A 381 9.73 4.33 27.80
CA LEU A 381 9.49 2.90 27.84
C LEU A 381 9.86 2.46 29.26
N GLU A 382 8.87 1.97 30.01
CA GLU A 382 9.19 1.25 31.24
C GLU A 382 10.05 0.05 30.82
N GLU A 383 11.31 0.06 31.22
CA GLU A 383 12.19 -1.11 31.13
C GLU A 383 11.51 -2.24 31.90
N LYS A 384 11.13 -3.31 31.17
CA LYS A 384 10.63 -4.55 31.77
C LYS A 384 11.79 -5.42 32.20
#